data_7f1cb2eeb3c897734ab72961946915da
#
_entry.id   7f1cb2eeb3c897734ab72961946915da
#
_cell.length_a   1.000
_cell.length_b   1.000
_cell.length_c   1.000
_cell.angle_alpha   90.00
_cell.angle_beta   90.00
_cell.angle_gamma   90.00
#
_symmetry.space_group_name_H-M   'P 1'
#
loop_
_entity.id
_entity.type
_entity.pdbx_description
1 polymer ?
#
loop_
_entity_poly.entity_id
_entity_poly.type
_entity_poly.pdbx_seq_one_letter_code
_entity_poly.pdbx_strand_id
1 'polypeptide(L)'
;MPHFDHDSADRDIIGFLHDVADAAADTIDEVSNWDFSGERDGQYSADVVVDDVVVAMLEAAGFDVLSEESGLSSGALPVTGNRLLAVVDPLDGSTNASRGLPWFATSICVVDRDGLRAALVAEQSGSETRFAAVRGGGANCDGVPLRVTPMTNITGAVVGVNGAPPADPGWWQTRSLGAAALDISLLAKGALDGYVDLHDHGVWDYLAAALICREAGCIIEDALGR
;
A
#
# COMPACT_ATOMS: atom_id res chain seq x y z
N MET A 1 -24.44 -1.05 3.40
CA MET A 1 -23.08 -1.28 2.88
C MET A 1 -23.16 -2.23 1.72
N PRO A 2 -22.36 -2.08 0.65
CA PRO A 2 -22.21 -3.12 -0.35
C PRO A 2 -21.67 -4.39 0.31
N HIS A 3 -21.81 -5.52 -0.35
CA HIS A 3 -21.20 -6.78 0.10
C HIS A 3 -20.43 -7.36 -1.09
N PHE A 4 -19.16 -7.63 -0.91
CA PHE A 4 -18.25 -8.10 -1.96
C PHE A 4 -17.85 -9.55 -1.75
N ASP A 5 -17.68 -10.24 -2.86
CA ASP A 5 -17.17 -11.60 -2.95
C ASP A 5 -16.36 -11.78 -4.25
N HIS A 6 -15.91 -13.00 -4.53
CA HIS A 6 -15.12 -13.31 -5.72
C HIS A 6 -15.84 -12.98 -7.04
N ASP A 7 -17.18 -13.01 -7.08
CA ASP A 7 -17.97 -12.77 -8.29
C ASP A 7 -18.28 -11.27 -8.49
N SER A 8 -17.92 -10.41 -7.54
CA SER A 8 -18.11 -8.96 -7.61
C SER A 8 -17.28 -8.34 -8.74
N ALA A 9 -17.78 -7.28 -9.37
CA ALA A 9 -17.03 -6.59 -10.43
C ALA A 9 -15.86 -5.79 -9.86
N ASP A 10 -14.69 -5.87 -10.49
CA ASP A 10 -13.47 -5.20 -10.03
C ASP A 10 -13.61 -3.68 -9.91
N ARG A 11 -14.38 -3.06 -10.84
CA ARG A 11 -14.65 -1.61 -10.77
C ARG A 11 -15.40 -1.22 -9.50
N ASP A 12 -16.29 -2.09 -9.00
CA ASP A 12 -17.10 -1.81 -7.83
C ASP A 12 -16.24 -2.01 -6.56
N ILE A 13 -15.33 -3.01 -6.58
CA ILE A 13 -14.31 -3.19 -5.55
C ILE A 13 -13.41 -1.95 -5.49
N ILE A 14 -12.81 -1.53 -6.60
CA ILE A 14 -11.93 -0.34 -6.63
C ILE A 14 -12.69 0.91 -6.16
N GLY A 15 -13.94 1.11 -6.60
CA GLY A 15 -14.77 2.22 -6.12
C GLY A 15 -14.92 2.23 -4.60
N PHE A 16 -15.18 1.06 -4.02
CA PHE A 16 -15.28 0.94 -2.57
C PHE A 16 -13.93 1.16 -1.84
N LEU A 17 -12.80 0.72 -2.43
CA LEU A 17 -11.49 1.02 -1.83
C LEU A 17 -11.21 2.52 -1.80
N HIS A 18 -11.68 3.29 -2.79
CA HIS A 18 -11.60 4.75 -2.75
C HIS A 18 -12.44 5.31 -1.58
N ASP A 19 -13.66 4.81 -1.37
CA ASP A 19 -14.51 5.25 -0.25
C ASP A 19 -13.84 4.95 1.11
N VAL A 20 -13.15 3.80 1.23
CA VAL A 20 -12.39 3.44 2.44
C VAL A 20 -11.21 4.40 2.65
N ALA A 21 -10.47 4.71 1.58
CA ALA A 21 -9.36 5.65 1.66
C ALA A 21 -9.81 7.09 1.97
N ASP A 22 -11.00 7.50 1.50
CA ASP A 22 -11.60 8.79 1.86
C ASP A 22 -11.95 8.83 3.36
N ALA A 23 -12.53 7.76 3.90
CA ALA A 23 -12.81 7.67 5.33
C ALA A 23 -11.54 7.65 6.19
N ALA A 24 -10.46 7.02 5.70
CA ALA A 24 -9.15 7.11 6.36
C ALA A 24 -8.63 8.55 6.37
N ALA A 25 -8.71 9.27 5.23
CA ALA A 25 -8.31 10.68 5.13
C ALA A 25 -9.09 11.57 6.11
N ASP A 26 -10.43 11.45 6.13
CA ASP A 26 -11.29 12.20 7.06
C ASP A 26 -10.90 11.92 8.51
N THR A 27 -10.57 10.66 8.82
CA THR A 27 -10.16 10.26 10.17
C THR A 27 -8.80 10.85 10.53
N ILE A 28 -7.81 10.81 9.60
CA ILE A 28 -6.47 11.37 9.78
C ILE A 28 -6.54 12.88 10.04
N ASP A 29 -7.41 13.59 9.32
CA ASP A 29 -7.59 15.04 9.48
C ASP A 29 -8.18 15.41 10.86
N GLU A 30 -8.92 14.51 11.49
CA GLU A 30 -9.49 14.69 12.83
C GLU A 30 -8.52 14.25 13.96
N VAL A 31 -7.41 13.59 13.65
CA VAL A 31 -6.43 13.14 14.65
C VAL A 31 -5.81 14.33 15.37
N SER A 32 -6.02 14.37 16.68
CA SER A 32 -5.42 15.38 17.57
C SER A 32 -4.28 14.85 18.43
N ASN A 33 -4.16 13.54 18.55
CA ASN A 33 -3.10 12.87 19.33
C ASN A 33 -2.18 12.05 18.43
N TRP A 34 -0.95 12.52 18.28
CA TRP A 34 0.12 11.87 17.51
C TRP A 34 1.20 11.25 18.40
N ASP A 35 0.93 11.05 19.70
CA ASP A 35 1.83 10.34 20.61
C ASP A 35 1.74 8.82 20.35
N PHE A 36 2.74 8.10 20.85
CA PHE A 36 2.68 6.63 20.84
C PHE A 36 1.47 6.10 21.60
N SER A 37 0.84 5.05 21.10
CA SER A 37 -0.33 4.42 21.72
C SER A 37 -0.01 3.82 23.09
N GLY A 38 1.19 3.31 23.26
CA GLY A 38 1.64 2.58 24.44
C GLY A 38 1.21 1.11 24.46
N GLU A 39 0.50 0.65 23.42
CA GLU A 39 0.05 -0.74 23.30
C GLU A 39 1.10 -1.62 22.62
N ARG A 40 1.80 -1.09 21.61
CA ARG A 40 2.85 -1.75 20.84
C ARG A 40 4.00 -0.77 20.57
N ASP A 41 5.23 -1.25 20.56
CA ASP A 41 6.41 -0.45 20.23
C ASP A 41 6.29 0.12 18.80
N GLY A 42 6.48 1.43 18.67
CA GLY A 42 6.44 2.14 17.40
C GLY A 42 5.04 2.54 16.91
N GLN A 43 3.96 2.05 17.52
CA GLN A 43 2.59 2.35 17.15
C GLN A 43 2.16 3.72 17.70
N TYR A 44 1.60 4.56 16.85
CA TYR A 44 0.99 5.82 17.25
C TYR A 44 -0.50 5.67 17.59
N SER A 45 -1.05 6.56 18.40
CA SER A 45 -2.49 6.59 18.68
C SER A 45 -3.33 6.81 17.41
N ALA A 46 -2.78 7.52 16.43
CA ALA A 46 -3.37 7.73 15.12
C ALA A 46 -3.59 6.42 14.36
N ASP A 47 -2.58 5.52 14.36
CA ASP A 47 -2.64 4.24 13.68
C ASP A 47 -3.86 3.43 14.14
N VAL A 48 -4.08 3.36 15.45
CA VAL A 48 -5.22 2.64 16.06
C VAL A 48 -6.55 3.23 15.63
N VAL A 49 -6.69 4.56 15.65
CA VAL A 49 -7.95 5.24 15.33
C VAL A 49 -8.30 5.08 13.85
N VAL A 50 -7.32 5.17 12.95
CA VAL A 50 -7.53 4.98 11.52
C VAL A 50 -7.83 3.51 11.20
N ASP A 51 -7.13 2.57 11.86
CA ASP A 51 -7.37 1.12 11.73
C ASP A 51 -8.82 0.77 12.09
N ASP A 52 -9.33 1.25 13.22
CA ASP A 52 -10.69 0.98 13.67
C ASP A 52 -11.74 1.33 12.60
N VAL A 53 -11.58 2.46 11.91
CA VAL A 53 -12.50 2.92 10.86
C VAL A 53 -12.36 2.08 9.59
N VAL A 54 -11.13 1.88 9.12
CA VAL A 54 -10.82 1.16 7.88
C VAL A 54 -11.25 -0.30 7.98
N VAL A 55 -10.87 -0.98 9.05
CA VAL A 55 -11.22 -2.39 9.29
C VAL A 55 -12.72 -2.58 9.40
N ALA A 56 -13.41 -1.73 10.17
CA ALA A 56 -14.87 -1.81 10.31
C ALA A 56 -15.60 -1.65 8.97
N MET A 57 -15.14 -0.76 8.09
CA MET A 57 -15.71 -0.57 6.75
C MET A 57 -15.51 -1.81 5.86
N LEU A 58 -14.29 -2.36 5.85
CA LEU A 58 -13.94 -3.53 5.05
C LEU A 58 -14.73 -4.77 5.50
N GLU A 59 -14.80 -5.03 6.81
CA GLU A 59 -15.57 -6.14 7.38
C GLU A 59 -17.07 -6.01 7.09
N ALA A 60 -17.65 -4.82 7.24
CA ALA A 60 -19.06 -4.57 6.94
C ALA A 60 -19.39 -4.78 5.46
N ALA A 61 -18.40 -4.68 4.57
CA ALA A 61 -18.50 -4.96 3.14
C ALA A 61 -18.20 -6.42 2.77
N GLY A 62 -17.95 -7.30 3.75
CA GLY A 62 -17.78 -8.74 3.55
C GLY A 62 -16.36 -9.21 3.30
N PHE A 63 -15.37 -8.35 3.47
CA PHE A 63 -13.97 -8.79 3.41
C PHE A 63 -13.54 -9.44 4.73
N ASP A 64 -12.71 -10.48 4.64
CA ASP A 64 -11.78 -10.78 5.72
C ASP A 64 -10.69 -9.69 5.70
N VAL A 65 -10.12 -9.34 6.85
CA VAL A 65 -9.13 -8.25 6.91
C VAL A 65 -7.86 -8.74 7.59
N LEU A 66 -6.72 -8.44 6.99
CA LEU A 66 -5.40 -8.51 7.60
C LEU A 66 -4.83 -7.09 7.65
N SER A 67 -4.84 -6.50 8.82
CA SER A 67 -4.29 -5.16 9.07
C SER A 67 -2.94 -5.22 9.76
N GLU A 68 -2.12 -4.18 9.56
CA GLU A 68 -0.90 -3.97 10.32
C GLU A 68 -1.17 -3.87 11.82
N GLU A 69 -2.23 -3.15 12.19
CA GLU A 69 -2.50 -2.78 13.56
C GLU A 69 -3.24 -3.87 14.34
N SER A 70 -4.35 -4.34 13.79
CA SER A 70 -5.24 -5.31 14.44
C SER A 70 -4.98 -6.76 14.03
N GLY A 71 -4.12 -7.01 13.05
CA GLY A 71 -3.79 -8.34 12.56
C GLY A 71 -4.92 -8.96 11.72
N LEU A 72 -5.04 -10.28 11.74
CA LEU A 72 -6.10 -11.00 11.03
C LEU A 72 -7.39 -10.94 11.83
N SER A 73 -8.37 -10.17 11.37
CA SER A 73 -9.62 -9.94 12.08
C SER A 73 -10.60 -11.11 11.94
N SER A 74 -10.63 -11.72 10.75
CA SER A 74 -11.55 -12.83 10.46
C SER A 74 -11.01 -13.71 9.33
N GLY A 75 -11.60 -14.91 9.20
CA GLY A 75 -11.26 -15.82 8.14
C GLY A 75 -10.04 -16.69 8.42
N ALA A 76 -9.54 -17.35 7.38
CA ALA A 76 -8.38 -18.22 7.43
C ALA A 76 -7.55 -18.10 6.15
N LEU A 77 -6.24 -18.29 6.29
CA LEU A 77 -5.33 -18.39 5.16
C LEU A 77 -5.09 -19.86 4.80
N PRO A 78 -4.92 -20.19 3.51
CA PRO A 78 -5.07 -19.33 2.36
C PRO A 78 -6.52 -18.94 2.07
N VAL A 79 -6.71 -17.88 1.27
CA VAL A 79 -8.04 -17.46 0.79
C VAL A 79 -8.61 -18.52 -0.15
N THR A 80 -9.84 -18.97 0.09
CA THR A 80 -10.49 -20.03 -0.66
C THR A 80 -11.96 -19.71 -0.94
N GLY A 81 -12.52 -20.38 -1.94
CA GLY A 81 -13.94 -20.19 -2.31
C GLY A 81 -14.20 -18.79 -2.86
N ASN A 82 -15.30 -18.18 -2.42
CA ASN A 82 -15.72 -16.84 -2.86
C ASN A 82 -15.26 -15.72 -1.90
N ARG A 83 -14.44 -16.04 -0.90
CA ARG A 83 -13.95 -15.05 0.04
C ARG A 83 -12.98 -14.07 -0.61
N LEU A 84 -12.98 -12.85 -0.10
CA LEU A 84 -11.98 -11.83 -0.39
C LEU A 84 -11.26 -11.47 0.92
N LEU A 85 -9.96 -11.26 0.84
CA LEU A 85 -9.14 -10.75 1.94
C LEU A 85 -8.63 -9.36 1.55
N ALA A 86 -8.89 -8.37 2.38
CA ALA A 86 -8.22 -7.08 2.30
C ALA A 86 -6.97 -7.12 3.20
N VAL A 87 -5.81 -6.91 2.60
CA VAL A 87 -4.55 -6.68 3.32
C VAL A 87 -4.32 -5.19 3.35
N VAL A 88 -4.24 -4.60 4.53
CA VAL A 88 -4.27 -3.13 4.68
C VAL A 88 -3.22 -2.62 5.66
N ASP A 89 -2.56 -1.54 5.27
CA ASP A 89 -1.92 -0.59 6.14
C ASP A 89 -2.75 0.69 6.12
N PRO A 90 -3.47 1.00 7.20
CA PRO A 90 -4.33 2.19 7.26
C PRO A 90 -3.57 3.50 7.20
N LEU A 91 -2.32 3.53 7.70
CA LEU A 91 -1.48 4.74 7.77
C LEU A 91 0.02 4.42 7.57
N ASP A 92 0.39 3.94 6.35
CA ASP A 92 1.78 3.76 5.93
C ASP A 92 2.54 5.09 6.03
N GLY A 93 3.61 5.10 6.80
CA GLY A 93 4.39 6.31 7.07
C GLY A 93 3.87 7.14 8.25
N SER A 94 3.25 6.53 9.26
CA SER A 94 2.74 7.20 10.47
C SER A 94 3.80 8.04 11.20
N THR A 95 5.08 7.64 11.16
CA THR A 95 6.19 8.47 11.65
C THR A 95 6.32 9.77 10.86
N ASN A 96 6.15 9.75 9.53
CA ASN A 96 6.14 10.97 8.73
C ASN A 96 4.96 11.85 9.11
N ALA A 97 3.75 11.27 9.18
CA ALA A 97 2.53 11.98 9.57
C ALA A 97 2.69 12.65 10.94
N SER A 98 3.17 11.93 11.96
CA SER A 98 3.38 12.44 13.31
C SER A 98 4.41 13.58 13.39
N ARG A 99 5.30 13.69 12.41
CA ARG A 99 6.33 14.73 12.30
C ARG A 99 5.96 15.87 11.35
N GLY A 100 4.78 15.80 10.71
CA GLY A 100 4.35 16.76 9.70
C GLY A 100 5.16 16.68 8.40
N LEU A 101 5.76 15.53 8.10
CA LEU A 101 6.40 15.26 6.81
C LEU A 101 5.32 14.83 5.82
N PRO A 102 5.15 15.51 4.67
CA PRO A 102 4.03 15.27 3.78
C PRO A 102 4.27 14.05 2.88
N TRP A 103 4.38 12.85 3.47
CA TRP A 103 4.63 11.61 2.75
C TRP A 103 4.13 10.41 3.55
N PHE A 104 2.84 10.10 3.45
CA PHE A 104 2.16 8.97 4.10
C PHE A 104 0.90 8.60 3.31
N ALA A 105 0.41 7.37 3.48
CA ALA A 105 -0.66 6.82 2.65
C ALA A 105 -1.54 5.81 3.39
N THR A 106 -2.68 5.49 2.80
CA THR A 106 -3.43 4.27 3.05
C THR A 106 -3.15 3.28 1.93
N SER A 107 -2.76 2.05 2.28
CA SER A 107 -2.42 0.96 1.36
C SER A 107 -3.40 -0.19 1.52
N ILE A 108 -4.12 -0.57 0.46
CA ILE A 108 -5.12 -1.65 0.49
C ILE A 108 -4.91 -2.59 -0.69
N CYS A 109 -4.72 -3.88 -0.42
CA CYS A 109 -4.64 -4.93 -1.43
C CYS A 109 -5.73 -5.97 -1.21
N VAL A 110 -6.58 -6.18 -2.19
CA VAL A 110 -7.57 -7.25 -2.18
C VAL A 110 -6.96 -8.52 -2.78
N VAL A 111 -7.08 -9.61 -2.05
CA VAL A 111 -6.61 -10.95 -2.42
C VAL A 111 -7.80 -11.89 -2.53
N ASP A 112 -7.85 -12.67 -3.59
CA ASP A 112 -8.79 -13.78 -3.77
C ASP A 112 -8.05 -15.13 -3.86
N ARG A 113 -8.78 -16.20 -4.16
CA ARG A 113 -8.21 -17.54 -4.33
C ARG A 113 -7.14 -17.65 -5.43
N ASP A 114 -7.12 -16.69 -6.37
CA ASP A 114 -6.19 -16.67 -7.51
C ASP A 114 -5.01 -15.70 -7.28
N GLY A 115 -4.93 -15.08 -6.09
CA GLY A 115 -3.85 -14.18 -5.67
C GLY A 115 -4.26 -12.71 -5.58
N LEU A 116 -3.31 -11.78 -5.79
CA LEU A 116 -3.57 -10.35 -5.75
C LEU A 116 -4.57 -9.96 -6.83
N ARG A 117 -5.67 -9.28 -6.46
CA ARG A 117 -6.78 -8.98 -7.35
C ARG A 117 -6.93 -7.50 -7.68
N ALA A 118 -7.00 -6.67 -6.66
CA ALA A 118 -7.19 -5.23 -6.77
C ALA A 118 -6.34 -4.52 -5.74
N ALA A 119 -5.86 -3.32 -6.06
CA ALA A 119 -5.02 -2.55 -5.16
C ALA A 119 -5.31 -1.06 -5.26
N LEU A 120 -5.21 -0.38 -4.11
CA LEU A 120 -5.22 1.06 -3.98
C LEU A 120 -4.10 1.48 -3.03
N VAL A 121 -3.30 2.46 -3.44
CA VAL A 121 -2.41 3.24 -2.57
C VAL A 121 -2.84 4.70 -2.69
N ALA A 122 -3.36 5.26 -1.62
CA ALA A 122 -3.89 6.61 -1.57
C ALA A 122 -2.96 7.50 -0.72
N GLU A 123 -2.34 8.48 -1.34
CA GLU A 123 -1.55 9.49 -0.64
C GLU A 123 -2.48 10.34 0.23
N GLN A 124 -2.13 10.56 1.49
CA GLN A 124 -2.98 11.20 2.50
C GLN A 124 -2.40 12.52 3.03
N SER A 125 -1.26 12.97 2.50
CA SER A 125 -0.59 14.18 3.00
C SER A 125 -0.99 15.47 2.26
N GLY A 126 -1.99 15.39 1.37
CA GLY A 126 -2.64 16.56 0.74
C GLY A 126 -2.48 16.67 -0.76
N SER A 127 -1.74 15.78 -1.44
CA SER A 127 -1.76 15.74 -2.91
C SER A 127 -2.95 14.96 -3.47
N GLU A 128 -3.59 14.15 -2.63
CA GLU A 128 -4.72 13.27 -2.95
C GLU A 128 -4.43 12.29 -4.10
N THR A 129 -3.14 12.06 -4.39
CA THR A 129 -2.72 11.16 -5.48
C THR A 129 -3.11 9.72 -5.16
N ARG A 130 -3.74 9.03 -6.13
CA ARG A 130 -4.21 7.66 -5.97
C ARG A 130 -3.65 6.76 -7.04
N PHE A 131 -2.95 5.72 -6.61
CA PHE A 131 -2.48 4.63 -7.46
C PHE A 131 -3.44 3.46 -7.33
N ALA A 132 -3.94 2.96 -8.45
CA ALA A 132 -4.85 1.82 -8.45
C ALA A 132 -4.46 0.80 -9.52
N ALA A 133 -4.74 -0.47 -9.26
CA ALA A 133 -4.56 -1.54 -10.21
C ALA A 133 -5.58 -2.65 -10.01
N VAL A 134 -5.86 -3.37 -11.10
CA VAL A 134 -6.62 -4.62 -11.10
C VAL A 134 -5.82 -5.66 -11.86
N ARG A 135 -5.78 -6.89 -11.37
CA ARG A 135 -5.10 -8.02 -12.03
C ARG A 135 -5.55 -8.17 -13.48
N GLY A 136 -4.60 -8.03 -14.42
CA GLY A 136 -4.84 -8.07 -15.86
C GLY A 136 -5.57 -6.85 -16.44
N GLY A 137 -5.88 -5.84 -15.61
CA GLY A 137 -6.54 -4.60 -16.01
C GLY A 137 -5.60 -3.41 -16.20
N GLY A 138 -4.33 -3.58 -15.81
CA GLY A 138 -3.34 -2.51 -15.80
C GLY A 138 -3.38 -1.66 -14.52
N ALA A 139 -2.47 -0.69 -14.43
CA ALA A 139 -2.37 0.25 -13.34
C ALA A 139 -2.58 1.69 -13.81
N ASN A 140 -3.05 2.54 -12.91
CA ASN A 140 -3.23 3.97 -13.17
C ASN A 140 -2.86 4.82 -11.93
N CYS A 141 -2.59 6.09 -12.18
CA CYS A 141 -2.47 7.14 -11.17
C CYS A 141 -3.51 8.21 -11.52
N ASP A 142 -4.48 8.43 -10.63
CA ASP A 142 -5.59 9.39 -10.84
C ASP A 142 -6.33 9.15 -12.17
N GLY A 143 -6.56 7.88 -12.53
CA GLY A 143 -7.18 7.49 -13.78
C GLY A 143 -6.27 7.57 -15.02
N VAL A 144 -5.03 8.05 -14.90
CA VAL A 144 -4.05 8.08 -15.99
C VAL A 144 -3.27 6.77 -16.00
N PRO A 145 -3.30 5.99 -17.11
CA PRO A 145 -2.59 4.72 -17.18
C PRO A 145 -1.08 4.86 -16.93
N LEU A 146 -0.55 3.98 -16.10
CA LEU A 146 0.87 3.92 -15.77
C LEU A 146 1.61 2.96 -16.70
N ARG A 147 2.81 3.34 -17.09
CA ARG A 147 3.77 2.48 -17.81
C ARG A 147 5.17 2.84 -17.42
N VAL A 148 5.93 1.86 -17.00
CA VAL A 148 7.34 2.06 -16.64
C VAL A 148 8.19 2.36 -17.87
N THR A 149 9.21 3.19 -17.67
CA THR A 149 10.26 3.38 -18.65
C THR A 149 11.39 2.38 -18.37
N PRO A 150 11.78 1.53 -19.33
CA PRO A 150 12.83 0.54 -19.08
C PRO A 150 14.14 1.25 -18.75
N MET A 151 14.64 1.05 -17.52
CA MET A 151 15.97 1.46 -17.11
C MET A 151 16.97 0.38 -17.57
N THR A 152 17.96 0.78 -18.32
CA THR A 152 18.99 -0.13 -18.86
C THR A 152 20.37 0.05 -18.24
N ASN A 153 20.55 1.07 -17.40
CA ASN A 153 21.84 1.38 -16.78
C ASN A 153 21.67 1.80 -15.32
N ILE A 154 22.02 0.92 -14.42
CA ILE A 154 21.92 1.13 -12.97
C ILE A 154 22.72 2.34 -12.47
N THR A 155 23.83 2.70 -13.13
CA THR A 155 24.69 3.80 -12.68
C THR A 155 24.03 5.18 -12.83
N GLY A 156 22.91 5.27 -13.56
CA GLY A 156 22.09 6.48 -13.65
C GLY A 156 20.82 6.44 -12.83
N ALA A 157 20.56 5.34 -12.12
CA ALA A 157 19.30 5.11 -11.45
C ALA A 157 19.12 5.91 -10.16
N VAL A 158 17.89 6.33 -9.91
CA VAL A 158 17.43 6.85 -8.63
C VAL A 158 16.63 5.76 -7.95
N VAL A 159 17.14 5.24 -6.81
CA VAL A 159 16.59 4.07 -6.13
C VAL A 159 16.02 4.44 -4.77
N GLY A 160 14.77 4.05 -4.53
CA GLY A 160 14.15 4.07 -3.21
C GLY A 160 14.74 2.96 -2.34
N VAL A 161 14.96 3.22 -1.06
CA VAL A 161 15.54 2.23 -0.15
C VAL A 161 14.87 2.33 1.21
N ASN A 162 14.40 1.21 1.72
CA ASN A 162 14.15 1.04 3.14
C ASN A 162 15.36 0.40 3.80
N GLY A 163 15.96 1.09 4.79
CA GLY A 163 17.16 0.67 5.47
C GLY A 163 18.43 1.34 4.96
N ALA A 164 19.58 0.80 5.33
CA ALA A 164 20.89 1.35 4.97
C ALA A 164 21.49 0.58 3.79
N PRO A 165 21.63 1.20 2.61
CA PRO A 165 22.26 0.55 1.47
C PRO A 165 23.75 0.32 1.73
N PRO A 166 24.39 -0.61 0.99
CA PRO A 166 25.83 -0.80 1.05
C PRO A 166 26.56 0.49 0.66
N ALA A 167 27.82 0.63 1.08
CA ALA A 167 28.63 1.84 0.88
C ALA A 167 28.78 2.28 -0.59
N ASP A 168 28.76 1.32 -1.52
CA ASP A 168 28.70 1.54 -2.98
C ASP A 168 27.61 0.65 -3.58
N PRO A 169 26.39 1.16 -3.69
CA PRO A 169 25.28 0.37 -4.22
C PRO A 169 25.27 0.27 -5.75
N GLY A 170 26.13 1.01 -6.45
CA GLY A 170 26.23 0.99 -7.91
C GLY A 170 25.18 1.83 -8.65
N TRP A 171 24.23 2.48 -7.96
CA TRP A 171 23.28 3.43 -8.56
C TRP A 171 23.65 4.88 -8.25
N TRP A 172 23.00 5.84 -8.96
CA TRP A 172 23.35 7.25 -8.86
C TRP A 172 22.91 7.92 -7.54
N GLN A 173 21.64 7.77 -7.19
CA GLN A 173 21.08 8.43 -6.01
C GLN A 173 20.14 7.51 -5.24
N THR A 174 20.15 7.66 -3.93
CA THR A 174 19.24 6.97 -3.02
C THR A 174 18.13 7.92 -2.54
N ARG A 175 16.93 7.36 -2.34
CA ARG A 175 15.82 7.99 -1.63
C ARG A 175 15.35 7.06 -0.51
N SER A 176 15.09 7.63 0.65
CA SER A 176 14.43 6.96 1.76
C SER A 176 13.32 7.91 2.21
N LEU A 177 12.11 7.71 1.69
CA LEU A 177 11.02 8.68 1.85
C LEU A 177 10.14 8.33 3.04
N GLY A 178 10.05 7.03 3.42
CA GLY A 178 9.49 6.57 4.68
C GLY A 178 8.00 6.25 4.66
N ALA A 179 7.44 5.96 3.48
CA ALA A 179 6.13 5.35 3.27
C ALA A 179 6.28 4.33 2.15
N ALA A 180 6.39 3.05 2.50
CA ALA A 180 6.83 2.01 1.57
C ALA A 180 5.87 1.82 0.40
N ALA A 181 4.57 1.84 0.65
CA ALA A 181 3.57 1.70 -0.39
C ALA A 181 3.66 2.82 -1.44
N LEU A 182 3.88 4.07 -1.00
CA LEU A 182 4.10 5.20 -1.92
C LEU A 182 5.43 5.08 -2.65
N ASP A 183 6.52 4.79 -1.92
CA ASP A 183 7.87 4.69 -2.47
C ASP A 183 7.91 3.66 -3.61
N ILE A 184 7.30 2.49 -3.40
CA ILE A 184 7.19 1.44 -4.40
C ILE A 184 6.29 1.90 -5.56
N SER A 185 5.16 2.57 -5.30
CA SER A 185 4.25 3.06 -6.34
C SER A 185 4.89 4.10 -7.27
N LEU A 186 5.92 4.83 -6.79
CA LEU A 186 6.70 5.74 -7.63
C LEU A 186 7.46 5.05 -8.76
N LEU A 187 7.76 3.73 -8.65
CA LEU A 187 8.34 2.97 -9.75
C LEU A 187 7.35 2.88 -10.92
N ALA A 188 6.09 2.56 -10.61
CA ALA A 188 5.04 2.47 -11.61
C ALA A 188 4.81 3.82 -12.34
N LYS A 189 5.05 4.94 -11.64
CA LYS A 189 4.98 6.29 -12.18
C LYS A 189 6.26 6.71 -12.93
N GLY A 190 7.36 5.94 -12.81
CA GLY A 190 8.66 6.27 -13.39
C GLY A 190 9.39 7.42 -12.69
N ALA A 191 9.01 7.73 -11.46
CA ALA A 191 9.70 8.73 -10.64
C ALA A 191 10.91 8.15 -9.88
N LEU A 192 10.88 6.84 -9.62
CA LEU A 192 12.02 6.03 -9.18
C LEU A 192 12.30 4.96 -10.23
N ASP A 193 13.55 4.55 -10.32
CA ASP A 193 14.02 3.53 -11.25
C ASP A 193 14.14 2.14 -10.60
N GLY A 194 14.13 2.09 -9.27
CA GLY A 194 14.18 0.88 -8.47
C GLY A 194 13.76 1.15 -7.03
N TYR A 195 13.43 0.08 -6.31
CA TYR A 195 13.21 0.08 -4.87
C TYR A 195 13.83 -1.17 -4.27
N VAL A 196 14.50 -1.01 -3.15
CA VAL A 196 15.14 -2.12 -2.42
C VAL A 196 14.72 -2.05 -0.95
N ASP A 197 14.09 -3.10 -0.49
CA ASP A 197 13.80 -3.27 0.93
C ASP A 197 14.93 -4.09 1.58
N LEU A 198 15.57 -3.51 2.57
CA LEU A 198 16.68 -4.10 3.33
C LEU A 198 16.29 -4.41 4.78
N HIS A 199 15.05 -4.15 5.14
CA HIS A 199 14.47 -4.46 6.44
C HIS A 199 13.21 -5.31 6.30
N ASP A 200 12.70 -5.80 7.43
CA ASP A 200 11.49 -6.62 7.47
C ASP A 200 10.25 -5.69 7.45
N HIS A 201 9.64 -5.54 6.27
CA HIS A 201 8.31 -4.96 6.15
C HIS A 201 7.22 -6.03 6.25
N GLY A 202 6.05 -5.65 6.76
CA GLY A 202 4.85 -6.46 6.70
C GLY A 202 4.29 -6.57 5.27
N VAL A 203 3.43 -7.54 5.04
CA VAL A 203 2.81 -7.72 3.70
C VAL A 203 1.90 -6.55 3.32
N TRP A 204 1.37 -5.83 4.29
CA TRP A 204 0.51 -4.67 4.12
C TRP A 204 1.26 -3.46 3.55
N ASP A 205 2.57 -3.32 3.82
CA ASP A 205 3.41 -2.23 3.31
C ASP A 205 3.65 -2.33 1.80
N TYR A 206 3.63 -3.53 1.21
CA TYR A 206 4.08 -3.69 -0.18
C TYR A 206 3.10 -4.39 -1.12
N LEU A 207 2.10 -5.18 -0.66
CA LEU A 207 1.29 -5.97 -1.60
C LEU A 207 0.47 -5.12 -2.57
N ALA A 208 -0.10 -4.00 -2.10
CA ALA A 208 -0.84 -3.10 -2.98
C ALA A 208 0.07 -2.49 -4.05
N ALA A 209 1.19 -1.92 -3.63
CA ALA A 209 2.16 -1.32 -4.53
C ALA A 209 2.81 -2.36 -5.46
N ALA A 210 3.00 -3.61 -5.01
CA ALA A 210 3.48 -4.70 -5.84
C ALA A 210 2.52 -5.04 -6.97
N LEU A 211 1.21 -5.10 -6.71
CA LEU A 211 0.23 -5.29 -7.79
C LEU A 211 0.26 -4.11 -8.77
N ILE A 212 0.27 -2.86 -8.26
CA ILE A 212 0.35 -1.66 -9.09
C ILE A 212 1.57 -1.68 -9.99
N CYS A 213 2.75 -1.98 -9.43
CA CYS A 213 3.99 -2.06 -10.19
C CYS A 213 3.97 -3.19 -11.22
N ARG A 214 3.47 -4.37 -10.85
CA ARG A 214 3.38 -5.52 -11.76
C ARG A 214 2.47 -5.20 -12.95
N GLU A 215 1.32 -4.58 -12.73
CA GLU A 215 0.36 -4.18 -13.76
C GLU A 215 0.87 -3.00 -14.61
N ALA A 216 1.79 -2.18 -14.10
CA ALA A 216 2.51 -1.15 -14.86
C ALA A 216 3.69 -1.70 -15.68
N GLY A 217 4.11 -2.96 -15.45
CA GLY A 217 5.21 -3.62 -16.16
C GLY A 217 6.55 -3.60 -15.44
N CYS A 218 6.59 -3.31 -14.13
CA CYS A 218 7.79 -3.48 -13.32
C CYS A 218 8.12 -4.97 -13.11
N ILE A 219 9.39 -5.27 -12.88
CA ILE A 219 9.86 -6.55 -12.37
C ILE A 219 9.86 -6.46 -10.83
N ILE A 220 9.24 -7.43 -10.19
CA ILE A 220 9.21 -7.55 -8.73
C ILE A 220 9.69 -8.94 -8.36
N GLU A 221 10.66 -8.98 -7.48
CA GLU A 221 11.27 -10.22 -7.01
C GLU A 221 11.59 -10.09 -5.51
N ASP A 222 11.47 -11.20 -4.78
CA ASP A 222 12.01 -11.30 -3.43
C ASP A 222 13.53 -11.58 -3.44
N ALA A 223 14.15 -11.62 -2.27
CA ALA A 223 15.58 -11.90 -2.14
C ALA A 223 15.99 -13.30 -2.67
N LEU A 224 15.02 -14.16 -2.98
CA LEU A 224 15.22 -15.48 -3.56
C LEU A 224 14.95 -15.51 -5.07
N GLY A 225 14.59 -14.36 -5.68
CA GLY A 225 14.28 -14.24 -7.10
C GLY A 225 12.93 -14.86 -7.50
N ARG A 226 11.93 -14.75 -6.61
CA ARG A 226 10.58 -15.30 -6.81
C ARG A 226 9.55 -14.20 -6.98
#